data_a57ea19ce90e82aea802516937f858ac
#
_entry.id   a57ea19ce90e82aea802516937f858ac
#
_cell.length_a   1.000
_cell.length_b   1.000
_cell.length_c   1.000
_cell.angle_alpha   90.00
_cell.angle_beta   90.00
_cell.angle_gamma   90.00
#
_symmetry.space_group_name_H-M   'P 1'
#
loop_
_entity.id
_entity.type
_entity.pdbx_description
1 polymer ?
#
loop_
_entity_poly.entity_id
_entity_poly.type
_entity_poly.pdbx_seq_one_letter_code
_entity_poly.pdbx_strand_id
1 'polypeptide(L)'
;MSLFEKSELLNFLDDTYSTALDNGFTKIGALKLTRKEYKTWVSDFASELKEQIKVSTLLDPTKAKERIEQQKSDFHYFRRTYFPHYYSLEGKSKLQDELETIYYKIIDDLKPMGLKFAIAAPRGFGKSTDVSIAFPIWCIVNGYKHFITLFSD
;
A
#
# COMPACT_ATOMS: atom_id res chain seq x y z
N MET A 1 -12.24 6.63 7.59
CA MET A 1 -11.43 7.57 8.38
C MET A 1 -9.99 7.38 7.91
N SER A 2 -9.36 8.41 7.35
CA SER A 2 -7.94 8.32 6.97
C SER A 2 -7.15 8.17 8.26
N LEU A 3 -6.54 7.02 8.49
CA LEU A 3 -5.75 6.70 9.69
C LEU A 3 -4.49 7.55 9.79
N PHE A 4 -4.23 8.39 8.79
CA PHE A 4 -2.98 9.14 8.73
C PHE A 4 -3.09 10.33 7.79
N GLU A 5 -2.99 11.54 8.34
CA GLU A 5 -2.67 12.71 7.56
C GLU A 5 -1.17 13.02 7.71
N LYS A 6 -0.45 12.99 6.58
CA LYS A 6 0.98 13.32 6.53
C LYS A 6 1.28 14.69 7.16
N SER A 7 0.33 15.62 7.05
CA SER A 7 0.39 16.95 7.66
C SER A 7 0.44 16.90 9.19
N GLU A 8 -0.34 16.02 9.83
CA GLU A 8 -0.37 15.88 11.30
C GLU A 8 0.97 15.38 11.84
N LEU A 9 1.59 14.40 11.17
CA LEU A 9 2.91 13.92 11.57
C LEU A 9 3.97 15.00 11.42
N LEU A 10 3.98 15.72 10.31
CA LEU A 10 4.97 16.77 10.08
C LEU A 10 4.84 17.88 11.13
N ASN A 11 3.61 18.30 11.42
CA ASN A 11 3.36 19.29 12.49
C ASN A 11 3.84 18.77 13.86
N PHE A 12 3.52 17.52 14.20
CA PHE A 12 3.99 16.92 15.45
C PHE A 12 5.53 16.87 15.54
N LEU A 13 6.23 16.55 14.46
CA LEU A 13 7.68 16.51 14.45
C LEU A 13 8.30 17.92 14.54
N ASP A 14 7.72 18.91 13.87
CA ASP A 14 8.15 20.30 13.93
C ASP A 14 7.91 20.90 15.33
N ASP A 15 6.79 20.63 15.95
CA ASP A 15 6.47 21.04 17.30
C ASP A 15 7.41 20.39 18.33
N THR A 16 7.70 19.11 18.18
CA THR A 16 8.66 18.38 19.04
C THR A 16 10.04 18.99 18.93
N TYR A 17 10.50 19.30 17.71
CA TYR A 17 11.81 19.89 17.48
C TYR A 17 11.90 21.31 18.07
N SER A 18 10.90 22.15 17.82
CA SER A 18 10.83 23.52 18.32
C SER A 18 10.79 23.56 19.84
N THR A 19 9.92 22.76 20.46
CA THR A 19 9.82 22.63 21.91
C THR A 19 11.13 22.20 22.54
N ALA A 20 11.87 21.28 21.90
CA ALA A 20 13.16 20.87 22.40
C ALA A 20 14.20 22.02 22.37
N LEU A 21 14.19 22.83 21.32
CA LEU A 21 15.05 24.01 21.24
C LEU A 21 14.71 25.07 22.31
N ASP A 22 13.43 25.33 22.55
CA ASP A 22 12.93 26.26 23.56
C ASP A 22 13.31 25.78 24.99
N ASN A 23 13.38 24.47 25.20
CA ASN A 23 13.85 23.86 26.43
C ASN A 23 15.40 23.81 26.56
N GLY A 24 16.12 24.50 25.68
CA GLY A 24 17.57 24.64 25.75
C GLY A 24 18.39 23.47 25.20
N PHE A 25 17.78 22.56 24.46
CA PHE A 25 18.54 21.51 23.77
C PHE A 25 19.36 22.11 22.63
N THR A 26 20.56 21.55 22.40
CA THR A 26 21.30 21.87 21.17
C THR A 26 20.54 21.33 19.93
N LYS A 27 20.78 21.90 18.75
CA LYS A 27 20.17 21.43 17.48
C LYS A 27 20.34 19.91 17.28
N ILE A 28 21.53 19.36 17.60
CA ILE A 28 21.78 17.92 17.52
C ILE A 28 20.97 17.14 18.57
N GLY A 29 20.83 17.69 19.77
CA GLY A 29 20.01 17.09 20.83
C GLY A 29 18.54 17.07 20.49
N ALA A 30 18.01 18.19 19.97
CA ALA A 30 16.63 18.30 19.49
C ALA A 30 16.33 17.30 18.36
N LEU A 31 17.22 17.18 17.36
CA LEU A 31 17.07 16.18 16.28
C LEU A 31 17.07 14.73 16.81
N LYS A 32 17.91 14.42 17.81
CA LYS A 32 17.92 13.07 18.41
C LYS A 32 16.62 12.77 19.13
N LEU A 33 16.05 13.75 19.85
CA LEU A 33 14.77 13.62 20.54
C LEU A 33 13.64 13.42 19.51
N THR A 34 13.55 14.29 18.51
CA THR A 34 12.54 14.18 17.47
C THR A 34 12.58 12.83 16.74
N ARG A 35 13.79 12.32 16.46
CA ARG A 35 13.95 10.99 15.87
C ARG A 35 13.49 9.85 16.80
N LYS A 36 13.66 10.01 18.11
CA LYS A 36 13.17 9.05 19.09
C LYS A 36 11.65 9.04 19.10
N GLU A 37 11.02 10.21 19.19
CA GLU A 37 9.57 10.35 19.17
C GLU A 37 8.96 9.81 17.87
N TYR A 38 9.57 10.09 16.72
CA TYR A 38 9.16 9.50 15.44
C TYR A 38 9.17 7.96 15.47
N LYS A 39 10.21 7.35 16.05
CA LYS A 39 10.28 5.89 16.15
C LYS A 39 9.19 5.31 17.04
N THR A 40 8.91 5.98 18.18
CA THR A 40 7.83 5.59 19.08
C THR A 40 6.49 5.66 18.34
N TRP A 41 6.22 6.78 17.68
CA TRP A 41 5.00 6.97 16.89
C TRP A 41 4.84 5.88 15.81
N VAL A 42 5.89 5.56 15.05
CA VAL A 42 5.85 4.48 14.04
C VAL A 42 5.56 3.13 14.68
N SER A 43 6.12 2.85 15.85
CA SER A 43 5.88 1.60 16.58
C SER A 43 4.43 1.48 17.04
N ASP A 44 3.88 2.57 17.58
CA ASP A 44 2.50 2.61 18.07
C ASP A 44 1.51 2.48 16.93
N PHE A 45 1.73 3.21 15.83
CA PHE A 45 0.95 3.10 14.61
C PHE A 45 0.98 1.67 14.00
N ALA A 46 2.17 1.05 13.96
CA ALA A 46 2.29 -0.33 13.49
C ALA A 46 1.55 -1.33 14.40
N SER A 47 1.50 -1.06 15.71
CA SER A 47 0.77 -1.88 16.68
C SER A 47 -0.74 -1.72 16.51
N GLU A 48 -1.21 -0.51 16.30
CA GLU A 48 -2.62 -0.22 16.01
C GLU A 48 -3.08 -0.88 14.71
N LEU A 49 -2.27 -0.78 13.65
CA LEU A 49 -2.53 -1.48 12.39
C LEU A 49 -2.61 -3.00 12.57
N LYS A 50 -1.72 -3.58 13.38
CA LYS A 50 -1.77 -5.02 13.68
C LYS A 50 -3.07 -5.42 14.38
N GLU A 51 -3.55 -4.63 15.32
CA GLU A 51 -4.82 -4.89 16.00
C GLU A 51 -6.00 -4.78 15.03
N GLN A 52 -6.02 -3.76 14.17
CA GLN A 52 -7.06 -3.62 13.14
C GLN A 52 -7.06 -4.79 12.16
N ILE A 53 -5.89 -5.28 11.76
CA ILE A 53 -5.76 -6.46 10.91
C ILE A 53 -6.26 -7.71 11.63
N LYS A 54 -5.97 -7.88 12.92
CA LYS A 54 -6.46 -9.01 13.72
C LYS A 54 -7.99 -9.06 13.82
N VAL A 55 -8.63 -7.90 13.93
CA VAL A 55 -10.10 -7.78 13.99
C VAL A 55 -10.73 -7.96 12.60
N SER A 56 -9.93 -7.85 11.52
CA SER A 56 -10.44 -8.01 10.17
C SER A 56 -10.74 -9.48 9.86
N THR A 57 -11.76 -9.70 9.03
CA THR A 57 -12.14 -11.03 8.50
C THR A 57 -11.02 -11.74 7.72
N LEU A 58 -9.89 -11.07 7.48
CA LEU A 58 -8.69 -11.60 6.83
C LEU A 58 -8.09 -12.79 7.58
N LEU A 59 -8.20 -12.80 8.89
CA LEU A 59 -7.63 -13.84 9.74
C LEU A 59 -8.63 -14.94 10.12
N ASP A 60 -9.87 -14.89 9.59
CA ASP A 60 -10.82 -15.97 9.77
C ASP A 60 -10.42 -17.19 8.92
N PRO A 61 -9.92 -18.28 9.53
CA PRO A 61 -9.48 -19.47 8.79
C PRO A 61 -10.63 -20.14 8.04
N THR A 62 -11.86 -20.02 8.53
CA THR A 62 -13.05 -20.67 7.95
C THR A 62 -13.36 -20.10 6.57
N LYS A 63 -13.09 -18.83 6.35
CA LYS A 63 -13.29 -18.12 5.08
C LYS A 63 -12.04 -18.07 4.18
N ALA A 64 -10.95 -18.70 4.60
CA ALA A 64 -9.69 -18.63 3.85
C ALA A 64 -9.81 -19.21 2.44
N LYS A 65 -10.50 -20.35 2.28
CA LYS A 65 -10.69 -20.99 0.97
C LYS A 65 -11.51 -20.11 0.03
N GLU A 66 -12.61 -19.54 0.53
CA GLU A 66 -13.47 -18.65 -0.24
C GLU A 66 -12.70 -17.39 -0.69
N ARG A 67 -11.95 -16.77 0.21
CA ARG A 67 -11.08 -15.63 -0.12
C ARG A 67 -10.05 -15.96 -1.20
N ILE A 68 -9.40 -17.13 -1.09
CA ILE A 68 -8.39 -17.57 -2.06
C ILE A 68 -9.01 -17.77 -3.44
N GLU A 69 -10.18 -18.38 -3.52
CA GLU A 69 -10.85 -18.57 -4.80
C GLU A 69 -11.32 -17.25 -5.41
N GLN A 70 -11.91 -16.37 -4.61
CA GLN A 70 -12.38 -15.09 -5.08
C GLN A 70 -11.23 -14.19 -5.57
N GLN A 71 -10.12 -14.14 -4.84
CA GLN A 71 -8.96 -13.33 -5.21
C GLN A 71 -8.28 -13.77 -6.51
N LYS A 72 -8.39 -15.04 -6.91
CA LYS A 72 -7.77 -15.52 -8.15
C LYS A 72 -8.33 -14.81 -9.38
N SER A 73 -9.63 -14.62 -9.44
CA SER A 73 -10.29 -14.00 -10.59
C SER A 73 -10.58 -12.50 -10.44
N ASP A 74 -10.44 -11.97 -9.22
CA ASP A 74 -10.80 -10.59 -8.91
C ASP A 74 -9.62 -9.83 -8.28
N PHE A 75 -8.88 -9.10 -9.12
CA PHE A 75 -7.78 -8.26 -8.67
C PHE A 75 -8.26 -7.09 -7.80
N HIS A 76 -9.45 -6.54 -8.06
CA HIS A 76 -10.02 -5.49 -7.24
C HIS A 76 -10.32 -5.99 -5.83
N TYR A 77 -10.93 -7.16 -5.72
CA TYR A 77 -11.14 -7.81 -4.42
C TYR A 77 -9.82 -8.05 -3.70
N PHE A 78 -8.80 -8.60 -4.40
CA PHE A 78 -7.48 -8.83 -3.83
C PHE A 78 -6.88 -7.58 -3.22
N ARG A 79 -6.76 -6.50 -3.99
CA ARG A 79 -6.11 -5.28 -3.50
C ARG A 79 -6.86 -4.63 -2.34
N ARG A 80 -8.19 -4.63 -2.33
CA ARG A 80 -9.00 -4.09 -1.23
C ARG A 80 -8.92 -4.95 0.02
N THR A 81 -8.84 -6.25 -0.13
CA THR A 81 -8.78 -7.19 0.96
C THR A 81 -7.42 -7.18 1.67
N TYR A 82 -6.34 -7.19 0.89
CA TYR A 82 -4.99 -7.33 1.45
C TYR A 82 -4.23 -6.00 1.61
N PHE A 83 -4.68 -4.94 0.96
CA PHE A 83 -4.08 -3.60 1.01
C PHE A 83 -5.11 -2.50 1.32
N PRO A 84 -5.99 -2.66 2.33
CA PRO A 84 -7.08 -1.72 2.59
C PRO A 84 -6.61 -0.28 2.85
N HIS A 85 -5.40 -0.12 3.40
CA HIS A 85 -4.80 1.18 3.67
C HIS A 85 -4.42 1.99 2.42
N TYR A 86 -4.23 1.32 1.27
CA TYR A 86 -4.01 2.00 -0.01
C TYR A 86 -5.31 2.22 -0.80
N TYR A 87 -6.35 1.41 -0.53
CA TYR A 87 -7.59 1.38 -1.32
C TYR A 87 -8.81 1.64 -0.44
N SER A 88 -8.78 2.77 0.27
CA SER A 88 -9.82 3.16 1.23
C SER A 88 -11.11 3.67 0.57
N LEU A 89 -11.06 4.14 -0.68
CA LEU A 89 -12.23 4.65 -1.39
C LEU A 89 -13.09 3.49 -1.90
N GLU A 90 -14.40 3.62 -1.70
CA GLU A 90 -15.37 2.66 -2.21
C GLU A 90 -15.64 2.88 -3.72
N GLY A 91 -15.85 1.77 -4.42
CA GLY A 91 -16.19 1.75 -5.83
C GLY A 91 -14.99 1.73 -6.77
N LYS A 92 -15.29 1.56 -8.05
CA LYS A 92 -14.35 1.61 -9.16
C LYS A 92 -14.66 2.78 -10.07
N SER A 93 -13.65 3.49 -10.52
CA SER A 93 -13.80 4.42 -11.63
C SER A 93 -13.62 3.70 -12.97
N LYS A 94 -14.15 4.26 -14.07
CA LYS A 94 -13.94 3.71 -15.43
C LYS A 94 -12.46 3.50 -15.76
N LEU A 95 -11.60 4.43 -15.32
CA LEU A 95 -10.16 4.31 -15.55
C LEU A 95 -9.54 3.14 -14.77
N GLN A 96 -10.03 2.83 -13.58
CA GLN A 96 -9.60 1.64 -12.85
C GLN A 96 -10.02 0.34 -13.54
N ASP A 97 -11.21 0.30 -14.13
CA ASP A 97 -11.67 -0.85 -14.92
C ASP A 97 -10.81 -1.04 -16.17
N GLU A 98 -10.44 0.04 -16.86
CA GLU A 98 -9.53 0.01 -18.00
C GLU A 98 -8.13 -0.50 -17.61
N LEU A 99 -7.59 -0.03 -16.48
CA LEU A 99 -6.30 -0.50 -15.96
C LEU A 99 -6.34 -1.99 -15.60
N GLU A 100 -7.39 -2.44 -14.94
CA GLU A 100 -7.55 -3.86 -14.62
C GLU A 100 -7.66 -4.72 -15.87
N THR A 101 -8.35 -4.24 -16.91
CA THR A 101 -8.40 -4.92 -18.21
C THR A 101 -7.00 -5.13 -18.80
N ILE A 102 -6.09 -4.16 -18.62
CA ILE A 102 -4.69 -4.31 -19.03
C ILE A 102 -3.98 -5.38 -18.19
N TYR A 103 -4.19 -5.40 -16.88
CA TYR A 103 -3.58 -6.40 -15.98
C TYR A 103 -4.02 -7.83 -16.35
N TYR A 104 -5.30 -8.05 -16.63
CA TYR A 104 -5.80 -9.36 -17.08
C TYR A 104 -5.18 -9.75 -18.43
N LYS A 105 -5.06 -8.83 -19.38
CA LYS A 105 -4.36 -9.09 -20.65
C LYS A 105 -2.91 -9.51 -20.45
N ILE A 106 -2.20 -8.92 -19.47
CA ILE A 106 -0.81 -9.30 -19.15
C ILE A 106 -0.73 -10.73 -18.59
N ILE A 107 -1.74 -11.15 -17.83
CA ILE A 107 -1.79 -12.52 -17.29
C ILE A 107 -2.08 -13.52 -18.38
N ASP A 108 -3.07 -13.25 -19.22
CA ASP A 108 -3.55 -14.17 -20.25
C ASP A 108 -2.61 -14.28 -21.46
N ASP A 109 -1.63 -13.36 -21.58
CA ASP A 109 -0.75 -13.36 -22.73
C ASP A 109 0.36 -14.41 -22.61
N LEU A 110 0.25 -15.43 -23.44
CA LEU A 110 1.21 -16.52 -23.60
C LEU A 110 2.18 -16.29 -24.77
N LYS A 111 2.19 -15.11 -25.40
CA LYS A 111 3.03 -14.84 -26.56
C LYS A 111 4.51 -14.81 -26.18
N PRO A 112 5.37 -15.48 -26.94
CA PRO A 112 6.81 -15.55 -26.64
C PRO A 112 7.52 -14.19 -26.75
N MET A 113 6.94 -13.22 -27.46
CA MET A 113 7.49 -11.88 -27.61
C MET A 113 7.10 -10.90 -26.50
N GLY A 114 6.21 -11.31 -25.59
CA GLY A 114 5.69 -10.48 -24.50
C GLY A 114 4.81 -9.32 -24.96
N LEU A 115 4.29 -8.59 -23.98
CA LEU A 115 3.47 -7.40 -24.19
C LEU A 115 4.20 -6.17 -23.67
N LYS A 116 4.01 -5.05 -24.35
CA LYS A 116 4.49 -3.74 -23.90
C LYS A 116 3.28 -2.81 -23.75
N PHE A 117 3.15 -2.24 -22.55
CA PHE A 117 2.11 -1.26 -22.26
C PHE A 117 2.74 0.02 -21.73
N ALA A 118 2.22 1.16 -22.19
CA ALA A 118 2.47 2.46 -21.59
C ALA A 118 1.18 2.91 -20.88
N ILE A 119 1.26 3.06 -19.56
CA ILE A 119 0.12 3.42 -18.73
C ILE A 119 0.28 4.86 -18.25
N ALA A 120 -0.58 5.76 -18.74
CA ALA A 120 -0.69 7.13 -18.27
C ALA A 120 -1.98 7.28 -17.46
N ALA A 121 -1.86 7.71 -16.21
CA ALA A 121 -2.99 7.98 -15.35
C ALA A 121 -2.70 9.21 -14.47
N PRO A 122 -3.72 9.97 -14.05
CA PRO A 122 -3.57 11.13 -13.17
C PRO A 122 -2.84 10.79 -11.87
N ARG A 123 -2.29 11.80 -11.22
CA ARG A 123 -1.72 11.66 -9.87
C ARG A 123 -2.82 11.28 -8.87
N GLY A 124 -2.48 10.46 -7.88
CA GLY A 124 -3.44 10.00 -6.86
C GLY A 124 -4.28 8.80 -7.26
N PHE A 125 -4.16 8.29 -8.48
CA PHE A 125 -4.92 7.14 -8.98
C PHE A 125 -4.42 5.76 -8.46
N GLY A 126 -3.39 5.74 -7.62
CA GLY A 126 -2.83 4.48 -7.10
C GLY A 126 -2.03 3.67 -8.12
N LYS A 127 -1.82 4.17 -9.36
CA LYS A 127 -1.13 3.46 -10.43
C LYS A 127 0.22 2.86 -10.02
N SER A 128 1.06 3.63 -9.35
CA SER A 128 2.38 3.15 -8.90
C SER A 128 2.24 2.05 -7.86
N THR A 129 1.29 2.16 -6.93
CA THR A 129 0.99 1.12 -5.94
C THR A 129 0.47 -0.14 -6.59
N ASP A 130 -0.44 -0.01 -7.58
CA ASP A 130 -0.94 -1.14 -8.33
C ASP A 130 0.18 -1.85 -9.09
N VAL A 131 0.94 -1.11 -9.90
CA VAL A 131 1.96 -1.70 -10.80
C VAL A 131 3.16 -2.24 -10.04
N SER A 132 3.60 -1.55 -8.97
CA SER A 132 4.84 -1.89 -8.27
C SER A 132 4.64 -2.78 -7.02
N ILE A 133 3.42 -2.88 -6.50
CA ILE A 133 3.14 -3.63 -5.27
C ILE A 133 2.02 -4.65 -5.49
N ALA A 134 0.79 -4.19 -5.68
CA ALA A 134 -0.37 -5.07 -5.61
C ALA A 134 -0.41 -6.09 -6.74
N PHE A 135 -0.21 -5.68 -7.99
CA PHE A 135 -0.24 -6.55 -9.16
C PHE A 135 0.89 -7.59 -9.17
N PRO A 136 2.17 -7.24 -8.91
CA PRO A 136 3.24 -8.22 -8.78
C PRO A 136 2.98 -9.27 -7.70
N ILE A 137 2.52 -8.86 -6.52
CA ILE A 137 2.22 -9.80 -5.44
C ILE A 137 1.06 -10.71 -5.84
N TRP A 138 0.01 -10.17 -6.45
CA TRP A 138 -1.12 -10.95 -6.94
C TRP A 138 -0.70 -12.00 -7.99
N CYS A 139 0.19 -11.62 -8.92
CA CYS A 139 0.73 -12.56 -9.90
C CYS A 139 1.52 -13.70 -9.25
N ILE A 140 2.35 -13.39 -8.26
CA ILE A 140 3.17 -14.40 -7.56
C ILE A 140 2.29 -15.34 -6.74
N VAL A 141 1.37 -14.80 -5.94
CA VAL A 141 0.51 -15.59 -5.04
C VAL A 141 -0.40 -16.55 -5.82
N ASN A 142 -0.86 -16.15 -7.00
CA ASN A 142 -1.71 -16.98 -7.85
C ASN A 142 -0.94 -17.81 -8.88
N GLY A 143 0.39 -17.69 -8.95
CA GLY A 143 1.22 -18.46 -9.89
C GLY A 143 1.09 -18.02 -11.35
N TYR A 144 0.59 -16.80 -11.62
CA TYR A 144 0.43 -16.30 -13.00
C TYR A 144 1.75 -15.94 -13.65
N LYS A 145 2.69 -15.41 -12.88
CA LYS A 145 4.05 -15.09 -13.34
C LYS A 145 5.04 -15.47 -12.25
N HIS A 146 6.13 -16.13 -12.65
CA HIS A 146 7.16 -16.64 -11.75
C HIS A 146 8.36 -15.70 -11.60
N PHE A 147 8.51 -14.77 -12.53
CA PHE A 147 9.61 -13.80 -12.52
C PHE A 147 9.09 -12.41 -12.90
N ILE A 148 9.30 -11.46 -12.01
CA ILE A 148 8.88 -10.07 -12.18
C ILE A 148 10.05 -9.18 -11.79
N THR A 149 10.47 -8.30 -12.69
CA THR A 149 11.52 -7.32 -12.44
C THR A 149 10.93 -5.92 -12.49
N LEU A 150 11.18 -5.13 -11.46
CA LEU A 150 10.78 -3.73 -11.37
C LEU A 150 12.03 -2.86 -11.48
N PHE A 151 11.99 -1.90 -12.38
CA PHE A 151 13.04 -0.88 -12.52
C PHE A 151 12.43 0.47 -12.16
N SER A 152 13.17 1.25 -11.41
CA SER A 152 12.84 2.63 -11.04
C SER A 152 14.05 3.50 -11.29
N ASP A 153 13.83 4.66 -11.89
CA ASP A 153 14.83 5.73 -12.01
C ASP A 153 14.93 6.50 -10.69
#